data_36d03c5dee2ee8c065a7e0daab6d3895
#
_entry.id   36d03c5dee2ee8c065a7e0daab6d3895
#
_cell.length_a   1.000
_cell.length_b   1.000
_cell.length_c   1.000
_cell.angle_alpha   90.00
_cell.angle_beta   90.00
_cell.angle_gamma   90.00
#
_symmetry.space_group_name_H-M   'P 1'
#
loop_
_entity.id
_entity.type
_entity.pdbx_description
1 polymer ?
#
loop_
_entity_poly.entity_id
_entity_poly.type
_entity_poly.pdbx_seq_one_letter_code
_entity_poly.pdbx_strand_id
1 'polypeptide(L)' 'MAHQAILLIGSNIDPTVNIPKAIHLLREAHPIARISSVWETNAVGRNDAPRFLNLAVEINTVMDMATLKESSLKQIETR' A
#
# COMPACT_ATOMS: atom_id res chain seq x y z
N MET A 1 -5.39 17.14 14.06
CA MET A 1 -5.01 16.12 15.04
C MET A 1 -4.61 14.85 14.30
N ALA A 2 -3.49 14.24 14.69
CA ALA A 2 -3.02 13.02 14.05
C ALA A 2 -3.90 11.83 14.44
N HIS A 3 -4.11 10.92 13.51
CA HIS A 3 -4.83 9.68 13.74
C HIS A 3 -4.13 8.55 12.99
N GLN A 4 -4.51 7.33 13.29
CA GLN A 4 -3.97 6.15 12.63
C GLN A 4 -4.84 5.76 11.45
N ALA A 5 -4.19 5.39 10.36
CA ALA A 5 -4.87 4.85 9.18
C ALA A 5 -4.19 3.54 8.79
N ILE A 6 -4.98 2.58 8.36
CA ILE A 6 -4.47 1.30 7.87
C ILE A 6 -4.68 1.26 6.36
N LEU A 7 -3.59 1.07 5.64
CA LEU A 7 -3.59 1.01 4.18
C LEU A 7 -3.24 -0.40 3.74
N LEU A 8 -3.97 -0.90 2.73
CA LEU A 8 -3.65 -2.16 2.11
C LEU A 8 -2.86 -1.89 0.83
N ILE A 9 -1.72 -2.55 0.69
CA ILE A 9 -0.88 -2.45 -0.49
C ILE A 9 -0.86 -3.81 -1.16
N GLY A 10 -1.17 -3.85 -2.46
CA GLY A 10 -1.13 -5.08 -3.23
C GLY A 10 -0.49 -4.84 -4.59
N SER A 11 0.24 -5.84 -5.08
CA SER A 11 0.85 -5.79 -6.40
C SER A 11 0.96 -7.18 -6.98
N ASN A 12 0.68 -7.34 -8.26
CA ASN A 12 0.95 -8.56 -9.01
C ASN A 12 1.91 -8.33 -10.18
N ILE A 13 2.44 -7.10 -10.29
CA ILE A 13 3.46 -6.75 -11.29
C ILE A 13 4.73 -6.46 -10.53
N ASP A 14 5.73 -7.32 -10.68
CA ASP A 14 7.03 -7.21 -10.01
C ASP A 14 6.88 -6.81 -8.53
N PRO A 15 6.12 -7.58 -7.73
CA PRO A 15 5.79 -7.16 -6.35
C PRO A 15 7.03 -7.02 -5.46
N THR A 16 8.09 -7.80 -5.72
CA THR A 16 9.33 -7.71 -4.95
C THR A 16 10.07 -6.39 -5.17
N VAL A 17 9.76 -5.68 -6.24
CA VAL A 17 10.29 -4.35 -6.52
C VAL A 17 9.28 -3.27 -6.14
N ASN A 18 8.03 -3.44 -6.57
CA ASN A 18 7.02 -2.40 -6.45
C ASN A 18 6.52 -2.20 -5.02
N ILE A 19 6.43 -3.26 -4.22
CA ILE A 19 5.98 -3.14 -2.82
C ILE A 19 6.98 -2.36 -1.97
N PRO A 20 8.28 -2.69 -1.96
CA PRO A 20 9.26 -1.88 -1.23
C PRO A 20 9.28 -0.42 -1.69
N LYS A 21 9.11 -0.19 -2.99
CA LYS A 21 9.06 1.16 -3.55
C LYS A 21 7.85 1.94 -3.04
N ALA A 22 6.68 1.30 -2.98
CA ALA A 22 5.47 1.91 -2.45
C ALA A 22 5.62 2.25 -0.96
N ILE A 23 6.21 1.35 -0.18
CA ILE A 23 6.48 1.57 1.24
C ILE A 23 7.43 2.75 1.42
N HIS A 24 8.47 2.84 0.60
CA HIS A 24 9.42 3.94 0.66
C HIS A 24 8.75 5.29 0.41
N LEU A 25 7.90 5.36 -0.61
CA LEU A 25 7.16 6.58 -0.94
C LEU A 25 6.19 6.96 0.18
N LEU A 26 5.53 5.97 0.78
CA LEU A 26 4.61 6.20 1.87
C LEU A 26 5.36 6.72 3.11
N ARG A 27 6.53 6.15 3.39
CA ARG A 27 7.36 6.55 4.52
C ARG A 27 7.83 8.00 4.40
N GLU A 28 8.11 8.45 3.19
CA GLU A 28 8.49 9.84 2.97
C GLU A 28 7.36 10.82 3.28
N ALA A 29 6.11 10.38 3.07
CA ALA A 29 4.95 11.24 3.28
C ALA A 29 4.36 11.14 4.69
N HIS A 30 4.48 9.97 5.35
CA HIS A 30 3.84 9.71 6.64
C HIS A 30 4.71 8.82 7.51
N PRO A 31 4.71 9.05 8.84
CA PRO A 31 5.35 8.11 9.76
C PRO A 31 4.65 6.75 9.69
N ILE A 32 5.42 5.69 9.52
CA ILE A 32 4.91 4.32 9.53
C ILE A 32 5.02 3.77 10.93
N ALA A 33 3.89 3.35 11.50
CA ALA A 33 3.83 2.77 12.83
C ALA A 33 4.09 1.27 12.81
N ARG A 34 3.46 0.54 11.87
CA ARG A 34 3.60 -0.90 11.77
C ARG A 34 3.39 -1.36 10.33
N ILE A 35 4.03 -2.48 10.00
CA ILE A 35 3.87 -3.16 8.71
C ILE A 35 3.55 -4.62 9.02
N SER A 36 2.49 -5.16 8.40
CA SER A 36 2.11 -6.56 8.58
C SER A 36 3.06 -7.49 7.81
N SER A 37 2.90 -8.79 8.04
CA SER A 37 3.48 -9.78 7.15
C SER A 37 2.81 -9.72 5.79
N VAL A 38 3.47 -10.30 4.80
CA VAL A 38 2.96 -10.34 3.42
C VAL A 38 2.13 -11.61 3.24
N TRP A 39 1.02 -11.50 2.50
CA TRP A 39 0.22 -12.66 2.12
C TRP A 39 -0.10 -12.62 0.63
N GLU A 40 -0.36 -13.78 0.06
CA GLU A 40 -0.71 -13.92 -1.37
C GLU A 40 -2.21 -14.08 -1.55
N THR A 41 -2.72 -13.50 -2.65
CA THR A 41 -4.07 -13.74 -3.12
C THR A 41 -4.06 -13.98 -4.63
N ASN A 42 -5.07 -14.71 -5.12
CA ASN A 42 -5.24 -14.90 -6.56
C ASN A 42 -5.83 -13.62 -7.17
N ALA A 43 -5.44 -13.35 -8.42
CA ALA A 43 -6.12 -12.31 -9.18
C ALA A 43 -7.58 -12.70 -9.40
N VAL A 44 -8.50 -11.77 -9.18
CA VAL A 44 -9.94 -12.05 -9.27
C VAL A 44 -10.31 -12.43 -10.70
N GLY A 45 -10.98 -13.59 -10.84
CA GLY A 45 -11.48 -14.07 -12.13
C GLY A 45 -10.43 -14.61 -13.08
N ARG A 46 -9.16 -14.74 -12.64
CA ARG A 46 -8.07 -15.19 -13.52
C ARG A 46 -7.14 -16.16 -12.79
N ASN A 47 -7.17 -17.40 -13.19
CA ASN A 47 -6.31 -18.43 -12.61
C ASN A 47 -4.91 -18.43 -13.23
N ASP A 48 -4.76 -17.84 -14.41
CA ASP A 48 -3.50 -17.79 -15.15
C ASP A 48 -2.70 -16.52 -14.89
N ALA A 49 -3.27 -15.56 -14.15
CA ALA A 49 -2.59 -14.32 -13.83
C ALA A 49 -1.64 -14.51 -12.64
N PRO A 50 -0.55 -13.73 -12.56
CA PRO A 50 0.30 -13.74 -11.39
C PRO A 50 -0.49 -13.42 -10.12
N ARG A 51 -0.10 -14.04 -9.01
CA ARG A 51 -0.73 -13.78 -7.72
C ARG A 51 -0.34 -12.40 -7.21
N PHE A 52 -1.26 -11.80 -6.45
CA PHE A 52 -0.97 -10.58 -5.72
C PHE A 52 -0.18 -10.92 -4.45
N LEU A 53 0.82 -10.11 -4.15
CA LEU A 53 1.38 -10.02 -2.82
C LEU A 53 0.78 -8.81 -2.15
N ASN A 54 0.33 -8.98 -0.92
CA ASN A 54 -0.39 -7.96 -0.17
C ASN A 54 0.21 -7.76 1.21
N LEU A 55 0.09 -6.55 1.74
CA LEU A 55 0.41 -6.27 3.13
C LEU A 55 -0.41 -5.10 3.62
N ALA A 56 -0.50 -4.96 4.93
CA ALA A 56 -1.15 -3.82 5.57
C ALA A 56 -0.09 -2.93 6.21
N VAL A 57 -0.25 -1.62 6.08
CA VAL A 57 0.65 -0.63 6.67
C VAL A 57 -0.17 0.30 7.54
N GLU A 58 0.23 0.47 8.79
CA GLU A 58 -0.38 1.44 9.69
C GLU A 58 0.48 2.69 9.72
N ILE A 59 -0.14 3.82 9.40
CA ILE A 59 0.52 5.12 9.39
C ILE A 59 -0.14 6.07 10.36
N ASN A 60 0.61 7.09 10.80
CA ASN A 60 0.08 8.22 11.53
C ASN A 60 -0.05 9.39 10.56
N THR A 61 -1.23 9.98 10.49
CA THR A 61 -1.49 11.06 9.53
C THR A 61 -2.51 12.04 10.08
N VAL A 62 -2.44 13.29 9.65
CA VAL A 62 -3.47 14.29 9.91
C VAL A 62 -4.48 14.37 8.76
N MET A 63 -4.23 13.65 7.67
CA MET A 63 -5.09 13.65 6.49
C MET A 63 -6.29 12.74 6.70
N ASP A 64 -7.46 13.15 6.18
CA ASP A 64 -8.60 12.24 6.07
C ASP A 64 -8.39 11.27 4.90
N MET A 65 -9.27 10.27 4.79
CA MET A 65 -9.12 9.24 3.77
C MET A 65 -9.18 9.79 2.35
N ALA A 66 -10.03 10.77 2.11
CA ALA A 66 -10.16 11.36 0.78
C ALA A 66 -8.88 12.11 0.39
N THR A 67 -8.34 12.93 1.28
CA THR A 67 -7.11 13.67 1.05
C THR A 67 -5.92 12.73 0.90
N LEU A 68 -5.85 11.71 1.73
CA LEU A 68 -4.78 10.71 1.69
C LEU A 68 -4.76 10.00 0.34
N LYS A 69 -5.92 9.59 -0.15
CA LYS A 69 -6.06 8.92 -1.43
C LYS A 69 -5.66 9.82 -2.59
N GLU A 70 -6.07 11.09 -2.54
CA GLU A 70 -5.75 12.06 -3.59
C GLU A 70 -4.26 12.37 -3.67
N SER A 71 -3.60 12.58 -2.54
CA SER A 71 -2.23 13.09 -2.54
C SER A 71 -1.18 11.99 -2.48
N SER A 72 -1.30 11.05 -1.54
CA SER A 72 -0.24 10.08 -1.28
C SER A 72 -0.45 8.77 -2.03
N LEU A 73 -1.65 8.18 -1.94
CA LEU A 73 -1.91 6.88 -2.54
C LEU A 73 -2.00 6.92 -4.04
N LYS A 74 -2.44 8.05 -4.60
CA LYS A 74 -2.51 8.20 -6.04
C LYS A 74 -1.15 8.12 -6.72
N GLN A 75 -0.12 8.67 -6.10
CA GLN A 75 1.25 8.56 -6.60
C GLN A 75 1.72 7.11 -6.61
N ILE A 76 1.31 6.33 -5.61
CA ILE A 76 1.68 4.93 -5.51
C ILE A 76 0.93 4.10 -6.55
N GLU A 77 -0.36 4.37 -6.76
CA GLU A 77 -1.19 3.63 -7.70
C GLU A 77 -0.80 3.83 -9.17
N THR A 78 -0.20 4.93 -9.51
CA THR A 78 0.19 5.21 -10.90
C THR A 78 1.48 4.51 -11.32
N ARG A 79 2.01 3.70 -10.46
CA ARG A 79 3.24 2.96 -10.75
C ARG A 79 2.99 1.59 -11.41
#